data_8bbc4b7fbe1ef4aad7dac8ca1bc05a34
#
_entry.id   8bbc4b7fbe1ef4aad7dac8ca1bc05a34
#
_cell.length_a   1.000
_cell.length_b   1.000
_cell.length_c   1.000
_cell.angle_alpha   90.00
_cell.angle_beta   90.00
_cell.angle_gamma   90.00
#
_symmetry.space_group_name_H-M   'P 1'
#
loop_
_entity.id
_entity.type
_entity.pdbx_description
1 polymer ?
#
loop_
_entity_poly.entity_id
_entity_poly.type
_entity_poly.pdbx_seq_one_letter_code
_entity_poly.pdbx_strand_id
1 'polypeptide(L)'
;MSNREPVLPAHVEISGPSGSETALRAIPRPDGTTPLVLVLGATGYIGGRLVPRLLAAGYRVRVLTRSRGRLAALPWADDVDIVTGDAADPDAMETAVRGVHIIYFLVHSMTSGRDYGKLDRAIALNVAMRAAEHRVGRIIYLGGLHPEGVELSDHLASRKEVGDILLASATPTIVLQAGVVIGSGSASFEMIRHLTEVLPYMPAPRWVRNSIQPIAVRDVVYYLLASARVPSDVNRAFDIGGPDVFRYSKMMNGYAVEAGLPQRRITALPVLTPRLASHWVGLVTPVPRQIARPLVESLLHSCVVKDDAINDIIPPPPGGLTGYRASVRAALGRIEIDQVETSWLDASVTGALSDPMPSDPDWAGRTVFTDSRTRATSATPAAVWRVISQVGGATGWYSASVLWATRGLIDRLAGGIGSARGRRTYARIRVGDAIDVWRVEVVEPERLLRLRAEMRVPGTAWL
;
A
#
# COMPACT_ATOMS: atom_id res chain seq x y z
N MET A 1 31.11 3.83 38.17
CA MET A 1 30.19 2.84 37.56
C MET A 1 28.83 3.06 38.16
N SER A 2 27.97 3.82 37.47
CA SER A 2 26.63 4.16 37.94
C SER A 2 25.64 3.46 37.01
N ASN A 3 24.99 2.43 37.53
CA ASN A 3 23.86 1.76 36.90
C ASN A 3 22.69 2.74 36.79
N ARG A 4 22.38 3.20 35.58
CA ARG A 4 21.09 3.83 35.31
C ARG A 4 20.22 2.73 34.66
N GLU A 5 19.25 2.24 35.40
CA GLU A 5 18.13 1.45 34.86
C GLU A 5 17.39 2.30 33.80
N PRO A 6 16.97 1.69 32.67
CA PRO A 6 16.14 2.39 31.72
C PRO A 6 14.74 2.60 32.30
N VAL A 7 14.37 3.87 32.45
CA VAL A 7 12.99 4.26 32.78
C VAL A 7 12.12 3.93 31.56
N LEU A 8 11.29 2.91 31.69
CA LEU A 8 10.23 2.59 30.73
C LEU A 8 9.26 3.79 30.68
N PRO A 9 8.95 4.32 29.51
CA PRO A 9 7.92 5.36 29.42
C PRO A 9 6.56 4.75 29.80
N ALA A 10 5.81 5.51 30.60
CA ALA A 10 4.47 5.17 31.07
C ALA A 10 3.58 4.67 29.93
N HIS A 11 2.79 3.64 30.22
CA HIS A 11 1.77 3.09 29.37
C HIS A 11 0.94 4.22 28.75
N VAL A 12 1.08 4.43 27.42
CA VAL A 12 0.12 5.21 26.68
C VAL A 12 -1.14 4.36 26.61
N GLU A 13 -2.11 4.67 27.43
CA GLU A 13 -3.47 4.16 27.30
C GLU A 13 -3.93 4.43 25.87
N ILE A 14 -4.26 3.38 25.15
CA ILE A 14 -4.95 3.47 23.87
C ILE A 14 -6.36 3.96 24.23
N SER A 15 -6.52 5.28 24.28
CA SER A 15 -7.84 5.89 24.40
C SER A 15 -8.72 5.35 23.28
N GLY A 16 -9.89 4.81 23.67
CA GLY A 16 -10.95 4.39 22.76
C GLY A 16 -11.29 5.48 21.73
N PRO A 17 -12.17 5.21 20.75
CA PRO A 17 -12.42 6.08 19.62
C PRO A 17 -12.61 7.52 20.09
N SER A 18 -11.73 8.43 19.66
CA SER A 18 -11.78 9.84 20.00
C SER A 18 -13.10 10.41 19.43
N GLY A 19 -13.70 11.41 20.08
CA GLY A 19 -14.99 12.00 19.70
C GLY A 19 -15.12 12.45 18.23
N SER A 20 -14.02 12.47 17.47
CA SER A 20 -13.99 12.74 16.03
C SER A 20 -14.48 11.58 15.15
N GLU A 21 -14.34 10.32 15.61
CA GLU A 21 -14.82 9.14 14.87
C GLU A 21 -16.34 9.01 14.95
N THR A 22 -16.97 9.53 15.99
CA THR A 22 -18.44 9.56 16.12
C THR A 22 -19.08 10.48 15.05
N ALA A 23 -18.37 11.50 14.57
CA ALA A 23 -18.85 12.44 13.55
C ALA A 23 -18.96 11.83 12.15
N LEU A 24 -18.29 10.69 11.87
CA LEU A 24 -18.25 10.05 10.55
C LEU A 24 -19.07 8.76 10.45
N ARG A 25 -20.03 8.56 11.35
CA ARG A 25 -20.92 7.38 11.32
C ARG A 25 -21.72 7.31 10.01
N ALA A 26 -22.00 6.09 9.59
CA ALA A 26 -22.88 5.82 8.46
C ALA A 26 -24.25 6.51 8.67
N ILE A 27 -24.73 7.19 7.65
CA ILE A 27 -26.08 7.75 7.63
C ILE A 27 -27.01 6.63 7.18
N PRO A 28 -27.98 6.20 8.01
CA PRO A 28 -28.99 5.23 7.60
C PRO A 28 -29.73 5.73 6.36
N ARG A 29 -30.16 4.84 5.52
CA ARG A 29 -30.99 5.13 4.36
C ARG A 29 -32.41 5.51 4.80
N PRO A 30 -33.21 6.13 3.92
CA PRO A 30 -34.63 6.45 4.22
C PRO A 30 -35.46 5.22 4.63
N ASP A 31 -35.08 4.02 4.17
CA ASP A 31 -35.69 2.75 4.55
C ASP A 31 -35.16 2.18 5.89
N GLY A 32 -34.34 2.92 6.61
CA GLY A 32 -33.74 2.54 7.89
C GLY A 32 -32.56 1.54 7.75
N THR A 33 -32.21 1.10 6.54
CA THR A 33 -31.12 0.14 6.33
C THR A 33 -29.75 0.81 6.34
N THR A 34 -28.73 0.06 6.76
CA THR A 34 -27.34 0.50 6.71
C THR A 34 -26.82 0.44 5.27
N PRO A 35 -26.17 1.49 4.77
CA PRO A 35 -25.57 1.46 3.44
C PRO A 35 -24.53 0.34 3.28
N LEU A 36 -24.62 -0.39 2.18
CA LEU A 36 -23.59 -1.36 1.76
C LEU A 36 -22.56 -0.62 0.90
N VAL A 37 -21.30 -0.72 1.26
CA VAL A 37 -20.19 -0.14 0.51
C VAL A 37 -19.32 -1.25 -0.11
N LEU A 38 -18.91 -1.07 -1.37
CA LEU A 38 -17.95 -1.95 -2.05
C LEU A 38 -16.56 -1.32 -2.00
N VAL A 39 -15.57 -2.07 -1.52
CA VAL A 39 -14.17 -1.63 -1.51
C VAL A 39 -13.37 -2.45 -2.52
N LEU A 40 -12.99 -1.81 -3.61
CA LEU A 40 -12.05 -2.35 -4.59
C LEU A 40 -10.63 -2.03 -4.14
N GLY A 41 -9.78 -3.03 -3.97
CA GLY A 41 -8.43 -2.85 -3.44
C GLY A 41 -8.33 -2.91 -1.91
N ALA A 42 -9.25 -3.61 -1.25
CA ALA A 42 -9.32 -3.75 0.21
C ALA A 42 -8.05 -4.35 0.84
N THR A 43 -7.31 -5.18 0.13
CA THR A 43 -6.04 -5.78 0.60
C THR A 43 -4.82 -4.87 0.39
N GLY A 44 -5.00 -3.69 -0.23
CA GLY A 44 -3.93 -2.72 -0.47
C GLY A 44 -3.65 -1.84 0.75
N TYR A 45 -2.60 -0.99 0.63
CA TYR A 45 -2.13 -0.10 1.69
C TYR A 45 -3.22 0.81 2.28
N ILE A 46 -4.02 1.45 1.43
CA ILE A 46 -5.12 2.33 1.86
C ILE A 46 -6.37 1.53 2.21
N GLY A 47 -6.75 0.56 1.35
CA GLY A 47 -7.96 -0.23 1.55
C GLY A 47 -7.97 -1.01 2.86
N GLY A 48 -6.86 -1.63 3.21
CA GLY A 48 -6.73 -2.37 4.47
C GLY A 48 -6.81 -1.51 5.73
N ARG A 49 -6.56 -0.18 5.61
CA ARG A 49 -6.79 0.79 6.68
C ARG A 49 -8.21 1.36 6.67
N LEU A 50 -8.81 1.50 5.49
CA LEU A 50 -10.14 2.04 5.34
C LEU A 50 -11.22 1.08 5.82
N VAL A 51 -11.12 -0.21 5.46
CA VAL A 51 -12.15 -1.22 5.78
C VAL A 51 -12.49 -1.28 7.28
N PRO A 52 -11.54 -1.44 8.22
CA PRO A 52 -11.87 -1.49 9.64
C PRO A 52 -12.53 -0.18 10.13
N ARG A 53 -12.21 0.96 9.53
CA ARG A 53 -12.82 2.24 9.89
C ARG A 53 -14.23 2.42 9.32
N LEU A 54 -14.51 1.85 8.14
CA LEU A 54 -15.87 1.77 7.61
C LEU A 54 -16.76 0.89 8.49
N LEU A 55 -16.25 -0.27 8.92
CA LEU A 55 -16.96 -1.15 9.86
C LEU A 55 -17.22 -0.46 11.20
N ALA A 56 -16.22 0.20 11.77
CA ALA A 56 -16.34 0.97 13.01
C ALA A 56 -17.34 2.15 12.87
N ALA A 57 -17.42 2.75 11.68
CA ALA A 57 -18.42 3.78 11.37
C ALA A 57 -19.84 3.22 11.16
N GLY A 58 -20.00 1.91 11.15
CA GLY A 58 -21.27 1.21 11.03
C GLY A 58 -21.72 0.92 9.60
N TYR A 59 -20.84 1.03 8.59
CA TYR A 59 -21.14 0.59 7.23
C TYR A 59 -21.13 -0.93 7.14
N ARG A 60 -22.00 -1.49 6.30
CA ARG A 60 -21.80 -2.85 5.79
C ARG A 60 -20.78 -2.80 4.68
N VAL A 61 -19.79 -3.67 4.72
CA VAL A 61 -18.67 -3.65 3.77
C VAL A 61 -18.66 -4.91 2.94
N ARG A 62 -18.57 -4.75 1.62
CA ARG A 62 -18.27 -5.81 0.66
C ARG A 62 -16.90 -5.55 0.05
N VAL A 63 -16.15 -6.61 -0.20
CA VAL A 63 -14.84 -6.53 -0.86
C VAL A 63 -14.80 -7.41 -2.08
N LEU A 64 -14.19 -6.92 -3.17
CA LEU A 64 -13.85 -7.72 -4.33
C LEU A 64 -12.35 -8.06 -4.28
N THR A 65 -12.03 -9.34 -4.29
CA THR A 65 -10.64 -9.80 -4.21
C THR A 65 -10.39 -10.96 -5.16
N ARG A 66 -9.18 -11.01 -5.70
CA ARG A 66 -8.71 -12.14 -6.51
C ARG A 66 -8.33 -13.37 -5.68
N SER A 67 -8.02 -13.18 -4.41
CA SER A 67 -7.58 -14.24 -3.51
C SER A 67 -8.26 -14.12 -2.14
N ARG A 68 -9.09 -15.10 -1.81
CA ARG A 68 -9.75 -15.19 -0.51
C ARG A 68 -8.75 -15.48 0.61
N GLY A 69 -7.68 -16.22 0.33
CA GLY A 69 -6.65 -16.55 1.31
C GLY A 69 -5.91 -15.33 1.86
N ARG A 70 -5.76 -14.27 1.06
CA ARG A 70 -5.18 -13.01 1.52
C ARG A 70 -6.05 -12.26 2.51
N LEU A 71 -7.36 -12.33 2.33
CA LEU A 71 -8.31 -11.71 3.25
C LEU A 71 -8.37 -12.47 4.57
N ALA A 72 -8.32 -13.78 4.56
CA ALA A 72 -8.42 -14.62 5.76
C ALA A 72 -7.37 -14.29 6.84
N ALA A 73 -6.24 -13.68 6.44
CA ALA A 73 -5.21 -13.23 7.37
C ALA A 73 -5.49 -11.86 8.01
N LEU A 74 -6.52 -11.15 7.55
CA LEU A 74 -6.84 -9.81 8.05
C LEU A 74 -7.83 -9.90 9.21
N PRO A 75 -7.66 -9.08 10.28
CA PRO A 75 -8.49 -9.18 11.50
C PRO A 75 -9.98 -8.93 11.27
N TRP A 76 -10.35 -8.30 10.17
CA TRP A 76 -11.72 -7.92 9.81
C TRP A 76 -12.35 -8.79 8.70
N ALA A 77 -11.67 -9.88 8.31
CA ALA A 77 -12.10 -10.71 7.19
C ALA A 77 -13.49 -11.33 7.38
N ASP A 78 -13.82 -11.68 8.64
CA ASP A 78 -15.11 -12.29 8.98
C ASP A 78 -16.25 -11.26 9.10
N ASP A 79 -15.94 -9.96 9.11
CA ASP A 79 -16.91 -8.88 9.25
C ASP A 79 -17.38 -8.31 7.90
N VAL A 80 -16.91 -8.85 6.77
CA VAL A 80 -17.18 -8.33 5.44
C VAL A 80 -17.78 -9.36 4.49
N ASP A 81 -18.61 -8.91 3.54
CA ASP A 81 -19.05 -9.73 2.41
C ASP A 81 -17.88 -9.90 1.42
N ILE A 82 -17.51 -11.14 1.07
CA ILE A 82 -16.40 -11.41 0.16
C ILE A 82 -16.92 -11.92 -1.19
N VAL A 83 -16.65 -11.14 -2.26
CA VAL A 83 -16.80 -11.58 -3.64
C VAL A 83 -15.41 -11.89 -4.20
N THR A 84 -15.24 -13.10 -4.76
CA THR A 84 -13.97 -13.51 -5.39
C THR A 84 -14.05 -13.25 -6.88
N GLY A 85 -13.08 -12.52 -7.43
CA GLY A 85 -13.00 -12.19 -8.85
C GLY A 85 -12.03 -11.06 -9.15
N ASP A 86 -11.84 -10.78 -10.43
CA ASP A 86 -11.03 -9.64 -10.88
C ASP A 86 -11.94 -8.44 -11.21
N ALA A 87 -11.53 -7.24 -10.85
CA ALA A 87 -12.29 -6.02 -11.15
C ALA A 87 -12.38 -5.71 -12.66
N ALA A 88 -11.51 -6.31 -13.47
CA ALA A 88 -11.58 -6.24 -14.92
C ALA A 88 -12.62 -7.21 -15.51
N ASP A 89 -13.03 -8.23 -14.76
CA ASP A 89 -14.05 -9.19 -15.18
C ASP A 89 -15.46 -8.60 -15.00
N PRO A 90 -16.27 -8.47 -16.08
CA PRO A 90 -17.62 -7.93 -16.02
C PRO A 90 -18.56 -8.71 -15.10
N ASP A 91 -18.48 -10.04 -15.07
CA ASP A 91 -19.39 -10.89 -14.29
C ASP A 91 -19.07 -10.84 -12.79
N ALA A 92 -17.78 -10.80 -12.46
CA ALA A 92 -17.33 -10.61 -11.09
C ALA A 92 -17.76 -9.21 -10.57
N MET A 93 -17.62 -8.18 -11.41
CA MET A 93 -18.05 -6.82 -11.06
C MET A 93 -19.57 -6.72 -10.92
N GLU A 94 -20.34 -7.33 -11.82
CA GLU A 94 -21.80 -7.43 -11.74
C GLU A 94 -22.23 -7.99 -10.37
N THR A 95 -21.60 -9.10 -9.97
CA THR A 95 -21.88 -9.73 -8.66
C THR A 95 -21.50 -8.83 -7.50
N ALA A 96 -20.35 -8.16 -7.60
CA ALA A 96 -19.82 -7.31 -6.54
C ALA A 96 -20.66 -6.05 -6.30
N VAL A 97 -21.20 -5.45 -7.37
CA VAL A 97 -21.95 -4.16 -7.30
C VAL A 97 -23.41 -4.33 -6.86
N ARG A 98 -23.95 -5.55 -6.94
CA ARG A 98 -25.38 -5.78 -6.62
C ARG A 98 -25.76 -5.33 -5.22
N GLY A 99 -26.71 -4.37 -5.13
CA GLY A 99 -27.20 -3.79 -3.89
C GLY A 99 -26.22 -2.83 -3.18
N VAL A 100 -25.12 -2.46 -3.84
CA VAL A 100 -24.13 -1.52 -3.34
C VAL A 100 -24.62 -0.07 -3.48
N HIS A 101 -24.31 0.77 -2.52
CA HIS A 101 -24.69 2.18 -2.47
C HIS A 101 -23.50 3.10 -2.73
N ILE A 102 -22.30 2.71 -2.32
CA ILE A 102 -21.07 3.48 -2.45
C ILE A 102 -19.94 2.53 -2.90
N ILE A 103 -19.17 2.94 -3.89
CA ILE A 103 -17.97 2.21 -4.34
C ILE A 103 -16.73 3.02 -3.96
N TYR A 104 -15.80 2.41 -3.24
CA TYR A 104 -14.44 2.91 -3.07
C TYR A 104 -13.53 2.28 -4.11
N PHE A 105 -13.04 3.08 -5.04
CA PHE A 105 -12.11 2.64 -6.07
C PHE A 105 -10.67 2.92 -5.64
N LEU A 106 -10.02 1.90 -5.09
CA LEU A 106 -8.65 1.97 -4.56
C LEU A 106 -7.69 1.00 -5.29
N VAL A 107 -8.14 0.41 -6.40
CA VAL A 107 -7.33 -0.46 -7.24
C VAL A 107 -6.35 0.38 -8.03
N HIS A 108 -5.11 -0.13 -8.14
CA HIS A 108 -4.09 0.46 -8.98
C HIS A 108 -3.13 -0.62 -9.47
N SER A 109 -2.97 -0.71 -10.80
CA SER A 109 -2.28 -1.82 -11.46
C SER A 109 -0.77 -1.57 -11.66
N MET A 110 -0.09 -0.75 -10.83
CA MET A 110 1.34 -0.41 -10.99
C MET A 110 2.26 -1.62 -11.15
N THR A 111 1.85 -2.78 -10.67
CA THR A 111 2.61 -4.02 -10.74
C THR A 111 2.36 -4.82 -12.02
N SER A 112 1.43 -4.39 -12.88
CA SER A 112 0.99 -5.13 -14.08
C SER A 112 1.88 -4.98 -15.32
N GLY A 113 3.11 -4.45 -15.18
CA GLY A 113 4.04 -4.30 -16.29
C GLY A 113 3.79 -3.04 -17.14
N ARG A 114 4.10 -3.11 -18.46
CA ARG A 114 4.01 -1.93 -19.35
C ARG A 114 2.58 -1.53 -19.72
N ASP A 115 1.60 -2.41 -19.55
CA ASP A 115 0.20 -2.21 -19.98
C ASP A 115 -0.74 -1.82 -18.83
N TYR A 116 -0.21 -1.40 -17.67
CA TYR A 116 -1.04 -1.05 -16.51
C TYR A 116 -2.09 0.03 -16.80
N GLY A 117 -1.79 1.01 -17.65
CA GLY A 117 -2.75 2.05 -18.02
C GLY A 117 -3.98 1.52 -18.76
N LYS A 118 -3.80 0.54 -19.67
CA LYS A 118 -4.92 -0.11 -20.35
C LYS A 118 -5.80 -0.90 -19.38
N LEU A 119 -5.18 -1.57 -18.42
CA LEU A 119 -5.89 -2.34 -17.41
C LEU A 119 -6.66 -1.40 -16.44
N ASP A 120 -6.02 -0.34 -15.95
CA ASP A 120 -6.67 0.65 -15.08
C ASP A 120 -7.88 1.29 -15.79
N ARG A 121 -7.74 1.63 -17.08
CA ARG A 121 -8.83 2.14 -17.92
C ARG A 121 -9.98 1.11 -18.06
N ALA A 122 -9.66 -0.15 -18.35
CA ALA A 122 -10.68 -1.20 -18.49
C ALA A 122 -11.45 -1.40 -17.20
N ILE A 123 -10.77 -1.43 -16.06
CA ILE A 123 -11.41 -1.53 -14.74
C ILE A 123 -12.31 -0.31 -14.49
N ALA A 124 -11.84 0.90 -14.77
CA ALA A 124 -12.62 2.11 -14.56
C ALA A 124 -13.90 2.14 -15.40
N LEU A 125 -13.83 1.74 -16.67
CA LEU A 125 -15.00 1.64 -17.55
C LEU A 125 -15.98 0.58 -17.06
N ASN A 126 -15.50 -0.59 -16.64
CA ASN A 126 -16.34 -1.65 -16.09
C ASN A 126 -17.06 -1.19 -14.83
N VAL A 127 -16.34 -0.57 -13.88
CA VAL A 127 -16.94 -0.01 -12.65
C VAL A 127 -17.97 1.06 -12.97
N ALA A 128 -17.65 2.03 -13.85
CA ALA A 128 -18.55 3.11 -14.23
C ALA A 128 -19.86 2.59 -14.82
N MET A 129 -19.77 1.60 -15.74
CA MET A 129 -20.92 0.98 -16.38
C MET A 129 -21.80 0.24 -15.36
N ARG A 130 -21.22 -0.65 -14.55
CA ARG A 130 -21.97 -1.43 -13.56
C ARG A 130 -22.53 -0.57 -12.44
N ALA A 131 -21.82 0.46 -12.02
CA ALA A 131 -22.32 1.42 -11.04
C ALA A 131 -23.59 2.14 -11.54
N ALA A 132 -23.60 2.55 -12.82
CA ALA A 132 -24.76 3.19 -13.43
C ALA A 132 -25.95 2.22 -13.58
N GLU A 133 -25.73 0.99 -14.08
CA GLU A 133 -26.75 -0.06 -14.23
C GLU A 133 -27.44 -0.39 -12.89
N HIS A 134 -26.66 -0.47 -11.81
CA HIS A 134 -27.16 -0.78 -10.47
C HIS A 134 -27.56 0.45 -9.65
N ARG A 135 -27.54 1.64 -10.24
CA ARG A 135 -27.92 2.91 -9.59
C ARG A 135 -27.16 3.13 -8.30
N VAL A 136 -25.84 2.87 -8.31
CA VAL A 136 -24.96 3.18 -7.19
C VAL A 136 -25.01 4.67 -6.93
N GLY A 137 -25.18 5.06 -5.67
CA GLY A 137 -25.34 6.47 -5.29
C GLY A 137 -24.05 7.28 -5.42
N ARG A 138 -22.86 6.65 -5.32
CA ARG A 138 -21.58 7.35 -5.35
C ARG A 138 -20.40 6.44 -5.64
N ILE A 139 -19.43 6.98 -6.37
CA ILE A 139 -18.08 6.43 -6.48
C ILE A 139 -17.10 7.37 -5.77
N ILE A 140 -16.19 6.84 -4.99
CA ILE A 140 -15.10 7.57 -4.32
C ILE A 140 -13.79 6.98 -4.83
N TYR A 141 -13.01 7.80 -5.53
CA TYR A 141 -11.73 7.41 -6.12
C TYR A 141 -10.57 8.16 -5.48
N LEU A 142 -9.51 7.43 -5.09
CA LEU A 142 -8.26 8.03 -4.64
C LEU A 142 -7.29 8.10 -5.82
N GLY A 143 -7.20 9.27 -6.42
CA GLY A 143 -6.31 9.60 -7.52
C GLY A 143 -4.96 10.16 -7.07
N GLY A 144 -4.16 10.61 -8.02
CA GLY A 144 -2.88 11.29 -7.79
C GLY A 144 -2.97 12.80 -8.05
N LEU A 145 -2.37 13.58 -7.18
CA LEU A 145 -2.22 15.01 -7.37
C LEU A 145 -1.31 15.27 -8.57
N HIS A 146 -1.74 16.10 -9.49
CA HIS A 146 -1.01 16.38 -10.72
C HIS A 146 -1.17 17.86 -11.15
N PRO A 147 -0.15 18.44 -11.78
CA PRO A 147 -0.25 19.78 -12.37
C PRO A 147 -1.14 19.77 -13.62
N GLU A 148 -1.62 20.93 -13.99
CA GLU A 148 -2.36 21.18 -15.25
C GLU A 148 -1.46 21.77 -16.31
N GLY A 149 -1.85 21.60 -17.59
CA GLY A 149 -1.19 22.26 -18.72
C GLY A 149 0.22 21.73 -19.05
N VAL A 150 0.62 20.60 -18.48
CA VAL A 150 1.90 19.94 -18.76
C VAL A 150 1.70 18.49 -19.18
N GLU A 151 2.65 17.95 -19.94
CA GLU A 151 2.66 16.51 -20.24
C GLU A 151 2.95 15.73 -18.96
N LEU A 152 2.01 14.85 -18.59
CA LEU A 152 2.11 14.02 -17.38
C LEU A 152 2.96 12.78 -17.63
N SER A 153 3.59 12.26 -16.58
CA SER A 153 4.14 10.91 -16.63
C SER A 153 3.05 9.86 -16.88
N ASP A 154 3.41 8.72 -17.50
CA ASP A 154 2.47 7.62 -17.79
C ASP A 154 1.61 7.26 -16.57
N HIS A 155 2.22 7.27 -15.38
CA HIS A 155 1.56 6.97 -14.13
C HIS A 155 0.51 8.02 -13.73
N LEU A 156 0.84 9.32 -13.79
CA LEU A 156 -0.10 10.39 -13.47
C LEU A 156 -1.18 10.52 -14.54
N ALA A 157 -0.82 10.29 -15.81
CA ALA A 157 -1.77 10.29 -16.91
C ALA A 157 -2.83 9.19 -16.77
N SER A 158 -2.41 7.96 -16.42
CA SER A 158 -3.35 6.85 -16.15
C SER A 158 -4.29 7.16 -14.97
N ARG A 159 -3.75 7.73 -13.89
CA ARG A 159 -4.59 8.11 -12.74
C ARG A 159 -5.58 9.20 -13.06
N LYS A 160 -5.17 10.20 -13.84
CA LYS A 160 -6.05 11.26 -14.34
C LYS A 160 -7.14 10.66 -15.22
N GLU A 161 -6.78 9.79 -16.18
CA GLU A 161 -7.72 9.15 -17.10
C GLU A 161 -8.80 8.33 -16.33
N VAL A 162 -8.41 7.57 -15.31
CA VAL A 162 -9.37 6.87 -14.44
C VAL A 162 -10.33 7.85 -13.78
N GLY A 163 -9.82 8.95 -13.22
CA GLY A 163 -10.64 10.01 -12.62
C GLY A 163 -11.63 10.61 -13.62
N ASP A 164 -11.16 10.94 -14.83
CA ASP A 164 -11.98 11.51 -15.90
C ASP A 164 -13.10 10.54 -16.34
N ILE A 165 -12.81 9.25 -16.51
CA ILE A 165 -13.80 8.20 -16.84
C ILE A 165 -14.89 8.12 -15.77
N LEU A 166 -14.50 8.10 -14.50
CA LEU A 166 -15.45 7.98 -13.41
C LEU A 166 -16.32 9.23 -13.26
N LEU A 167 -15.72 10.43 -13.41
CA LEU A 167 -16.46 11.71 -13.38
C LEU A 167 -17.42 11.87 -14.56
N ALA A 168 -17.08 11.32 -15.72
CA ALA A 168 -17.95 11.34 -16.91
C ALA A 168 -19.08 10.31 -16.85
N SER A 169 -19.09 9.42 -15.86
CA SER A 169 -20.12 8.39 -15.69
C SER A 169 -21.43 8.99 -15.18
N ALA A 170 -22.51 8.21 -15.30
CA ALA A 170 -23.81 8.60 -14.74
C ALA A 170 -23.87 8.55 -13.20
N THR A 171 -22.87 7.94 -12.56
CA THR A 171 -22.80 7.85 -11.09
C THR A 171 -21.99 9.01 -10.52
N PRO A 172 -22.55 9.82 -9.60
CA PRO A 172 -21.82 10.91 -8.96
C PRO A 172 -20.50 10.42 -8.33
N THR A 173 -19.41 11.09 -8.68
CA THR A 173 -18.05 10.66 -8.32
C THR A 173 -17.30 11.76 -7.57
N ILE A 174 -16.64 11.38 -6.48
CA ILE A 174 -15.63 12.21 -5.81
C ILE A 174 -14.26 11.64 -6.11
N VAL A 175 -13.41 12.44 -6.74
CA VAL A 175 -12.01 12.11 -6.96
C VAL A 175 -11.16 12.88 -5.96
N LEU A 176 -10.51 12.19 -5.04
CA LEU A 176 -9.53 12.76 -4.11
C LEU A 176 -8.14 12.64 -4.71
N GLN A 177 -7.54 13.76 -5.10
CA GLN A 177 -6.20 13.80 -5.70
C GLN A 177 -5.17 14.03 -4.60
N ALA A 178 -4.47 12.97 -4.20
CA ALA A 178 -3.48 13.02 -3.14
C ALA A 178 -2.05 13.06 -3.68
N GLY A 179 -1.18 13.82 -3.02
CA GLY A 179 0.26 13.80 -3.23
C GLY A 179 0.92 12.57 -2.58
N VAL A 180 2.16 12.74 -2.11
CA VAL A 180 2.90 11.67 -1.40
C VAL A 180 2.24 11.37 -0.07
N VAL A 181 1.77 10.14 0.10
CA VAL A 181 1.16 9.68 1.36
C VAL A 181 2.24 9.22 2.33
N ILE A 182 2.27 9.83 3.53
CA ILE A 182 3.21 9.54 4.60
C ILE A 182 2.57 8.64 5.65
N GLY A 183 3.18 7.51 5.90
CA GLY A 183 2.76 6.56 6.93
C GLY A 183 3.55 5.25 6.85
N SER A 184 3.63 4.53 7.95
CA SER A 184 4.34 3.24 8.04
C SER A 184 3.84 2.27 6.97
N GLY A 185 4.74 1.66 6.21
CA GLY A 185 4.40 0.72 5.14
C GLY A 185 3.96 1.36 3.81
N SER A 186 3.93 2.69 3.67
CA SER A 186 3.73 3.35 2.38
C SER A 186 4.97 3.20 1.51
N ALA A 187 4.82 2.85 0.23
CA ALA A 187 5.95 2.72 -0.69
C ALA A 187 6.76 4.02 -0.81
N SER A 188 6.09 5.17 -0.86
CA SER A 188 6.73 6.48 -0.91
C SER A 188 7.50 6.79 0.37
N PHE A 189 6.91 6.50 1.53
CA PHE A 189 7.56 6.70 2.82
C PHE A 189 8.77 5.78 2.99
N GLU A 190 8.64 4.50 2.62
CA GLU A 190 9.75 3.55 2.70
C GLU A 190 10.91 3.91 1.74
N MET A 191 10.60 4.48 0.58
CA MET A 191 11.66 5.05 -0.29
C MET A 191 12.41 6.20 0.40
N ILE A 192 11.69 7.15 0.97
CA ILE A 192 12.29 8.29 1.70
C ILE A 192 13.15 7.77 2.84
N ARG A 193 12.60 6.87 3.63
CA ARG A 193 13.25 6.24 4.77
C ARG A 193 14.57 5.60 4.36
N HIS A 194 14.53 4.61 3.48
CA HIS A 194 15.72 3.84 3.12
C HIS A 194 16.79 4.70 2.41
N LEU A 195 16.38 5.59 1.50
CA LEU A 195 17.34 6.51 0.88
C LEU A 195 18.04 7.37 1.93
N THR A 196 17.29 7.88 2.91
CA THR A 196 17.82 8.77 3.93
C THR A 196 18.67 8.00 4.95
N GLU A 197 18.30 6.80 5.34
CA GLU A 197 19.04 5.98 6.30
C GLU A 197 20.38 5.49 5.73
N VAL A 198 20.38 5.05 4.46
CA VAL A 198 21.54 4.40 3.83
C VAL A 198 22.55 5.41 3.28
N LEU A 199 22.11 6.60 2.83
CA LEU A 199 22.94 7.52 2.07
C LEU A 199 23.22 8.83 2.83
N PRO A 200 24.43 9.03 3.37
CA PRO A 200 24.83 10.30 3.96
C PRO A 200 25.02 11.41 2.91
N TYR A 201 25.36 11.03 1.68
CA TYR A 201 25.47 11.89 0.51
C TYR A 201 24.63 11.34 -0.64
N MET A 202 23.75 12.18 -1.21
CA MET A 202 22.84 11.81 -2.28
C MET A 202 23.03 12.67 -3.52
N PRO A 203 23.68 12.16 -4.57
CA PRO A 203 23.55 12.73 -5.90
C PRO A 203 22.12 12.48 -6.40
N ALA A 204 21.35 13.53 -6.63
CA ALA A 204 19.94 13.44 -6.98
C ALA A 204 19.65 14.15 -8.31
N PRO A 205 18.62 13.74 -9.07
CA PRO A 205 18.19 14.46 -10.26
C PRO A 205 17.67 15.88 -9.93
N ARG A 206 17.55 16.73 -10.94
CA ARG A 206 17.07 18.12 -10.77
C ARG A 206 15.70 18.23 -10.12
N TRP A 207 14.82 17.26 -10.33
CA TRP A 207 13.47 17.24 -9.77
C TRP A 207 13.43 17.15 -8.24
N VAL A 208 14.54 16.82 -7.58
CA VAL A 208 14.64 16.89 -6.11
C VAL A 208 14.35 18.30 -5.57
N ARG A 209 14.39 19.32 -6.45
CA ARG A 209 14.05 20.71 -6.15
C ARG A 209 12.57 21.04 -6.34
N ASN A 210 11.79 20.14 -6.96
CA ASN A 210 10.37 20.34 -7.17
C ASN A 210 9.63 20.43 -5.84
N SER A 211 8.55 21.20 -5.83
CA SER A 211 7.68 21.34 -4.66
C SER A 211 6.74 20.17 -4.56
N ILE A 212 6.53 19.70 -3.34
CA ILE A 212 5.63 18.60 -3.02
C ILE A 212 4.85 18.94 -1.75
N GLN A 213 3.60 18.51 -1.70
CA GLN A 213 2.74 18.64 -0.52
C GLN A 213 2.35 17.24 -0.05
N PRO A 214 3.10 16.65 0.92
CA PRO A 214 2.78 15.34 1.46
C PRO A 214 1.52 15.39 2.33
N ILE A 215 0.83 14.26 2.43
CA ILE A 215 -0.34 14.10 3.29
C ILE A 215 -0.18 12.88 4.20
N ALA A 216 -0.59 12.97 5.45
CA ALA A 216 -0.61 11.84 6.36
C ALA A 216 -1.63 10.78 5.92
N VAL A 217 -1.29 9.50 6.05
CA VAL A 217 -2.22 8.41 5.72
C VAL A 217 -3.51 8.48 6.56
N ARG A 218 -3.42 8.97 7.80
CA ARG A 218 -4.56 9.21 8.66
C ARG A 218 -5.55 10.19 8.03
N ASP A 219 -5.04 11.27 7.47
CA ASP A 219 -5.85 12.33 6.88
C ASP A 219 -6.45 11.89 5.53
N VAL A 220 -5.71 11.08 4.74
CA VAL A 220 -6.28 10.45 3.53
C VAL A 220 -7.47 9.54 3.89
N VAL A 221 -7.33 8.71 4.91
CA VAL A 221 -8.41 7.81 5.36
C VAL A 221 -9.59 8.61 5.91
N TYR A 222 -9.33 9.71 6.60
CA TYR A 222 -10.38 10.64 7.05
C TYR A 222 -11.18 11.20 5.87
N TYR A 223 -10.50 11.74 4.84
CA TYR A 223 -11.18 12.27 3.65
C TYR A 223 -11.97 11.20 2.90
N LEU A 224 -11.41 9.99 2.77
CA LEU A 224 -12.12 8.86 2.15
C LEU A 224 -13.40 8.53 2.93
N LEU A 225 -13.33 8.41 4.25
CA LEU A 225 -14.48 8.08 5.07
C LEU A 225 -15.54 9.20 5.05
N ALA A 226 -15.11 10.47 5.15
CA ALA A 226 -15.99 11.62 5.10
C ALA A 226 -16.70 11.77 3.73
N SER A 227 -16.03 11.37 2.63
CA SER A 227 -16.59 11.43 1.27
C SER A 227 -17.86 10.58 1.11
N ALA A 228 -18.05 9.56 1.93
CA ALA A 228 -19.28 8.74 1.92
C ALA A 228 -20.54 9.53 2.33
N ARG A 229 -20.36 10.66 2.98
CA ARG A 229 -21.46 11.51 3.53
C ARG A 229 -21.70 12.78 2.74
N VAL A 230 -20.89 13.04 1.72
CA VAL A 230 -21.03 14.22 0.86
C VAL A 230 -22.37 14.14 0.10
N PRO A 231 -23.10 15.27 -0.10
CA PRO A 231 -24.33 15.29 -0.88
C PRO A 231 -24.20 14.69 -2.28
N SER A 232 -25.24 13.99 -2.75
CA SER A 232 -25.20 13.21 -4.00
C SER A 232 -25.05 14.04 -5.26
N ASP A 233 -25.29 15.34 -5.22
CA ASP A 233 -25.12 16.29 -6.32
C ASP A 233 -23.67 16.69 -6.58
N VAL A 234 -22.76 16.37 -5.66
CA VAL A 234 -21.32 16.65 -5.83
C VAL A 234 -20.68 15.62 -6.73
N ASN A 235 -20.23 16.06 -7.92
CA ASN A 235 -19.51 15.26 -8.93
C ASN A 235 -18.29 16.04 -9.42
N ARG A 236 -17.15 15.91 -8.71
CA ARG A 236 -15.90 16.61 -9.07
C ARG A 236 -14.66 16.03 -8.41
N ALA A 237 -13.49 16.49 -8.90
CA ALA A 237 -12.21 16.25 -8.29
C ALA A 237 -11.87 17.31 -7.24
N PHE A 238 -11.16 16.89 -6.19
CA PHE A 238 -10.62 17.73 -5.12
C PHE A 238 -9.18 17.36 -4.86
N ASP A 239 -8.33 18.36 -4.75
CA ASP A 239 -6.97 18.18 -4.30
C ASP A 239 -6.94 18.01 -2.78
N ILE A 240 -6.17 17.05 -2.27
CA ILE A 240 -5.95 16.85 -0.84
C ILE A 240 -4.46 16.80 -0.52
N GLY A 241 -4.02 17.59 0.44
CA GLY A 241 -2.63 17.70 0.88
C GLY A 241 -2.54 17.97 2.36
N GLY A 242 -1.38 17.73 2.95
CA GLY A 242 -1.10 18.14 4.32
C GLY A 242 -0.82 19.64 4.43
N PRO A 243 -0.58 20.17 5.63
CA PRO A 243 -0.37 21.61 5.83
C PRO A 243 1.00 22.10 5.32
N ASP A 244 1.92 21.20 5.02
CA ASP A 244 3.30 21.53 4.71
C ASP A 244 3.62 21.38 3.22
N VAL A 245 4.27 22.39 2.64
CA VAL A 245 4.82 22.35 1.27
C VAL A 245 6.35 22.39 1.36
N PHE A 246 6.99 21.41 0.74
CA PHE A 246 8.45 21.27 0.77
C PHE A 246 9.02 21.07 -0.64
N ARG A 247 10.34 21.34 -0.77
CA ARG A 247 11.14 20.69 -1.80
C ARG A 247 11.42 19.25 -1.37
N TYR A 248 11.49 18.33 -2.33
CA TYR A 248 11.70 16.91 -2.01
C TYR A 248 12.97 16.68 -1.16
N SER A 249 14.04 17.44 -1.41
CA SER A 249 15.26 17.42 -0.61
C SER A 249 15.04 17.82 0.86
N LYS A 250 14.17 18.82 1.11
CA LYS A 250 13.81 19.22 2.48
C LYS A 250 12.97 18.17 3.19
N MET A 251 12.11 17.49 2.45
CA MET A 251 11.31 16.38 2.99
C MET A 251 12.21 15.23 3.48
N MET A 252 13.22 14.84 2.69
CA MET A 252 14.21 13.84 3.12
C MET A 252 14.98 14.28 4.38
N ASN A 253 15.42 15.53 4.45
CA ASN A 253 16.08 16.05 5.64
C ASN A 253 15.14 16.18 6.84
N GLY A 254 13.87 16.46 6.63
CA GLY A 254 12.84 16.39 7.67
C GLY A 254 12.71 15.00 8.27
N TYR A 255 12.76 13.96 7.42
CA TYR A 255 12.84 12.57 7.89
C TYR A 255 14.10 12.33 8.72
N ALA A 256 15.28 12.74 8.22
CA ALA A 256 16.55 12.53 8.94
C ALA A 256 16.50 13.09 10.36
N VAL A 257 15.95 14.31 10.54
CA VAL A 257 15.81 14.94 11.86
C VAL A 257 14.93 14.10 12.80
N GLU A 258 13.76 13.62 12.32
CA GLU A 258 12.85 12.82 13.15
C GLU A 258 13.41 11.43 13.47
N ALA A 259 14.24 10.88 12.59
CA ALA A 259 14.94 9.60 12.80
C ALA A 259 16.25 9.75 13.62
N GLY A 260 16.56 10.94 14.16
CA GLY A 260 17.80 11.18 14.91
C GLY A 260 19.08 11.09 14.08
N LEU A 261 18.97 11.25 12.76
CA LEU A 261 20.09 11.16 11.84
C LEU A 261 20.67 12.54 11.49
N PRO A 262 21.97 12.66 11.19
CA PRO A 262 22.53 13.88 10.63
C PRO A 262 21.85 14.28 9.32
N GLN A 263 21.76 15.57 9.04
CA GLN A 263 21.24 16.07 7.78
C GLN A 263 22.04 15.52 6.60
N ARG A 264 21.33 15.14 5.54
CA ARG A 264 21.90 14.55 4.33
C ARG A 264 22.34 15.64 3.36
N ARG A 265 23.54 15.47 2.77
CA ARG A 265 24.01 16.34 1.69
C ARG A 265 23.39 15.88 0.38
N ILE A 266 22.42 16.64 -0.14
CA ILE A 266 21.71 16.31 -1.37
C ILE A 266 22.13 17.29 -2.46
N THR A 267 22.81 16.78 -3.50
CA THR A 267 23.30 17.58 -4.63
C THR A 267 22.53 17.24 -5.89
N ALA A 268 21.84 18.24 -6.45
CA ALA A 268 21.11 18.07 -7.70
C ALA A 268 22.07 18.04 -8.90
N LEU A 269 22.12 16.92 -9.60
CA LEU A 269 22.93 16.73 -10.80
C LEU A 269 22.07 16.85 -12.06
N PRO A 270 22.57 17.56 -13.11
CA PRO A 270 21.79 17.78 -14.34
C PRO A 270 21.66 16.55 -15.23
N VAL A 271 22.51 15.54 -15.06
CA VAL A 271 22.69 14.42 -15.98
C VAL A 271 21.88 13.17 -15.58
N LEU A 272 21.30 13.14 -14.37
CA LEU A 272 20.55 11.97 -13.91
C LEU A 272 19.14 11.94 -14.52
N THR A 273 18.93 11.04 -15.47
CA THR A 273 17.61 10.80 -16.05
C THR A 273 16.71 10.02 -15.08
N PRO A 274 15.36 10.11 -15.20
CA PRO A 274 14.44 9.34 -14.36
C PRO A 274 14.67 7.82 -14.43
N ARG A 275 15.09 7.31 -15.60
CA ARG A 275 15.43 5.90 -15.79
C ARG A 275 16.63 5.47 -14.95
N LEU A 276 17.71 6.26 -14.98
CA LEU A 276 18.90 5.99 -14.15
C LEU A 276 18.58 6.13 -12.67
N ALA A 277 17.82 7.16 -12.29
CA ALA A 277 17.40 7.35 -10.90
C ALA A 277 16.55 6.19 -10.39
N SER A 278 15.59 5.67 -11.18
CA SER A 278 14.76 4.53 -10.77
C SER A 278 15.54 3.22 -10.64
N HIS A 279 16.57 3.01 -11.48
CA HIS A 279 17.49 1.88 -11.32
C HIS A 279 18.24 1.94 -10.00
N TRP A 280 18.78 3.11 -9.70
CA TRP A 280 19.56 3.33 -8.51
C TRP A 280 18.70 3.26 -7.23
N VAL A 281 17.50 3.85 -7.25
CA VAL A 281 16.52 3.73 -6.16
C VAL A 281 16.17 2.26 -5.91
N GLY A 282 15.88 1.49 -6.96
CA GLY A 282 15.60 0.05 -6.83
C GLY A 282 16.78 -0.79 -6.34
N LEU A 283 18.02 -0.29 -6.47
CA LEU A 283 19.22 -0.95 -5.93
C LEU A 283 19.43 -0.64 -4.44
N VAL A 284 19.17 0.60 -4.04
CA VAL A 284 19.45 1.11 -2.69
C VAL A 284 18.27 0.89 -1.74
N THR A 285 17.04 0.83 -2.25
CA THR A 285 15.83 0.66 -1.42
C THR A 285 15.22 -0.74 -1.59
N PRO A 286 14.42 -1.22 -0.63
CA PRO A 286 13.67 -2.47 -0.77
C PRO A 286 12.51 -2.37 -1.76
N VAL A 287 12.20 -1.16 -2.24
CA VAL A 287 11.07 -0.94 -3.16
C VAL A 287 11.45 -1.43 -4.56
N PRO A 288 10.72 -2.42 -5.12
CA PRO A 288 11.02 -2.95 -6.45
C PRO A 288 10.97 -1.84 -7.51
N ARG A 289 11.84 -1.95 -8.51
CA ARG A 289 11.91 -0.99 -9.61
C ARG A 289 10.55 -0.74 -10.29
N GLN A 290 9.72 -1.78 -10.40
CA GLN A 290 8.38 -1.65 -10.99
C GLN A 290 7.47 -0.67 -10.24
N ILE A 291 7.64 -0.55 -8.92
CA ILE A 291 6.93 0.42 -8.08
C ILE A 291 7.71 1.73 -7.97
N ALA A 292 9.04 1.65 -7.81
CA ALA A 292 9.90 2.83 -7.67
C ALA A 292 9.86 3.73 -8.92
N ARG A 293 9.83 3.14 -10.13
CA ARG A 293 9.85 3.89 -11.38
C ARG A 293 8.64 4.83 -11.54
N PRO A 294 7.37 4.37 -11.44
CA PRO A 294 6.21 5.27 -11.52
C PRO A 294 6.24 6.36 -10.45
N LEU A 295 6.68 6.02 -9.22
CA LEU A 295 6.80 6.98 -8.14
C LEU A 295 7.86 8.04 -8.42
N VAL A 296 9.03 7.65 -8.93
CA VAL A 296 10.10 8.59 -9.33
C VAL A 296 9.66 9.46 -10.51
N GLU A 297 8.97 8.89 -11.50
CA GLU A 297 8.44 9.64 -12.65
C GLU A 297 7.39 10.68 -12.21
N SER A 298 6.60 10.40 -11.18
CA SER A 298 5.65 11.38 -10.60
C SER A 298 6.34 12.59 -9.96
N LEU A 299 7.61 12.46 -9.55
CA LEU A 299 8.39 13.56 -8.95
C LEU A 299 8.94 14.55 -9.98
N LEU A 300 8.81 14.25 -11.27
CA LEU A 300 9.24 15.17 -12.35
C LEU A 300 8.49 16.50 -12.32
N HIS A 301 7.32 16.53 -11.70
CA HIS A 301 6.46 17.68 -11.60
C HIS A 301 6.33 18.15 -10.14
N SER A 302 6.08 19.45 -9.97
CA SER A 302 5.63 19.97 -8.68
C SER A 302 4.18 19.56 -8.46
N CYS A 303 3.94 18.86 -7.34
CA CYS A 303 2.62 18.37 -6.96
C CYS A 303 2.21 19.04 -5.64
N VAL A 304 1.50 20.17 -5.78
CA VAL A 304 0.99 20.99 -4.67
C VAL A 304 -0.49 21.19 -4.91
N VAL A 305 -1.28 21.19 -3.84
CA VAL A 305 -2.71 21.48 -3.87
C VAL A 305 -2.95 22.84 -4.49
N LYS A 306 -3.90 22.94 -5.43
CA LYS A 306 -4.20 24.14 -6.19
C LYS A 306 -5.15 25.06 -5.45
N ASP A 307 -6.11 24.47 -4.75
CA ASP A 307 -7.12 25.18 -3.97
C ASP A 307 -7.51 24.35 -2.74
N ASP A 308 -8.30 24.96 -1.86
CA ASP A 308 -8.83 24.34 -0.65
C ASP A 308 -10.33 24.02 -0.74
N ALA A 309 -10.86 23.92 -1.96
CA ALA A 309 -12.29 23.69 -2.22
C ALA A 309 -12.86 22.44 -1.56
N ILE A 310 -12.03 21.47 -1.19
CA ILE A 310 -12.46 20.33 -0.39
C ILE A 310 -13.02 20.75 0.97
N ASN A 311 -12.48 21.83 1.57
CA ASN A 311 -12.87 22.30 2.91
C ASN A 311 -14.30 22.82 2.98
N ASP A 312 -14.86 23.28 1.85
CA ASP A 312 -16.26 23.74 1.76
C ASP A 312 -17.24 22.57 1.94
N ILE A 313 -16.80 21.33 1.66
CA ILE A 313 -17.63 20.14 1.62
C ILE A 313 -17.23 19.14 2.71
N ILE A 314 -15.93 18.97 2.92
CA ILE A 314 -15.36 18.11 3.95
C ILE A 314 -14.37 18.97 4.75
N PRO A 315 -14.79 19.54 5.88
CA PRO A 315 -13.87 20.32 6.72
C PRO A 315 -12.71 19.45 7.22
N PRO A 316 -11.55 20.04 7.51
CA PRO A 316 -10.42 19.32 8.07
C PRO A 316 -10.81 18.56 9.36
N PRO A 317 -10.10 17.46 9.68
CA PRO A 317 -10.37 16.71 10.90
C PRO A 317 -10.20 17.60 12.14
N PRO A 318 -10.89 17.29 13.25
CA PRO A 318 -10.69 17.97 14.52
C PRO A 318 -9.22 17.98 14.91
N GLY A 319 -8.68 19.18 15.24
CA GLY A 319 -7.25 19.39 15.47
C GLY A 319 -6.43 19.67 14.21
N GLY A 320 -7.06 19.76 13.04
CA GLY A 320 -6.42 20.07 11.77
C GLY A 320 -5.71 18.87 11.11
N LEU A 321 -5.13 19.14 9.96
CA LEU A 321 -4.35 18.15 9.21
C LEU A 321 -3.00 17.90 9.89
N THR A 322 -2.52 16.67 9.77
CA THR A 322 -1.26 16.24 10.39
C THR A 322 -0.06 16.76 9.61
N GLY A 323 0.79 17.56 10.27
CA GLY A 323 2.03 18.04 9.67
C GLY A 323 3.00 16.90 9.34
N TYR A 324 3.88 17.13 8.37
CA TYR A 324 4.83 16.14 7.86
C TYR A 324 5.69 15.49 8.96
N ARG A 325 6.28 16.33 9.84
CA ARG A 325 7.15 15.81 10.92
C ARG A 325 6.39 14.93 11.91
N ALA A 326 5.15 15.30 12.25
CA ALA A 326 4.29 14.50 13.11
C ALA A 326 3.91 13.17 12.42
N SER A 327 3.65 13.20 11.10
CA SER A 327 3.38 11.99 10.31
C SER A 327 4.58 11.04 10.29
N VAL A 328 5.80 11.58 10.14
CA VAL A 328 7.04 10.80 10.18
C VAL A 328 7.24 10.16 11.54
N ARG A 329 7.11 10.92 12.64
CA ARG A 329 7.22 10.38 14.02
C ARG A 329 6.22 9.27 14.28
N ALA A 330 4.97 9.46 13.89
CA ALA A 330 3.93 8.44 14.03
C ALA A 330 4.25 7.18 13.22
N ALA A 331 4.81 7.33 12.00
CA ALA A 331 5.21 6.21 11.18
C ALA A 331 6.40 5.44 11.77
N LEU A 332 7.42 6.15 12.27
CA LEU A 332 8.58 5.54 12.95
C LEU A 332 8.16 4.81 14.23
N GLY A 333 7.36 5.43 15.08
CA GLY A 333 6.87 4.79 16.30
C GLY A 333 6.09 3.51 16.03
N ARG A 334 5.28 3.45 14.96
CA ARG A 334 4.58 2.22 14.54
C ARG A 334 5.53 1.13 14.05
N ILE A 335 6.62 1.51 13.40
CA ILE A 335 7.66 0.56 12.96
C ILE A 335 8.41 0.01 14.16
N GLU A 336 8.80 0.86 15.12
CA GLU A 336 9.54 0.45 16.33
C GLU A 336 8.77 -0.55 17.19
N ILE A 337 7.46 -0.33 17.38
CA ILE A 337 6.60 -1.23 18.17
C ILE A 337 5.99 -2.37 17.33
N ASP A 338 6.42 -2.51 16.07
CA ASP A 338 6.00 -3.59 15.17
C ASP A 338 4.48 -3.64 14.89
N GLN A 339 3.82 -2.47 14.88
CA GLN A 339 2.38 -2.29 14.66
C GLN A 339 2.03 -1.68 13.30
N VAL A 340 2.73 -2.08 12.24
CA VAL A 340 2.38 -1.66 10.88
C VAL A 340 1.10 -2.35 10.43
N GLU A 341 0.00 -1.59 10.30
CA GLU A 341 -1.33 -2.13 9.94
C GLU A 341 -1.34 -2.74 8.55
N THR A 342 -0.81 -2.03 7.57
CA THR A 342 -0.74 -2.45 6.15
C THR A 342 0.57 -1.97 5.53
N SER A 343 1.02 -2.67 4.48
CA SER A 343 2.25 -2.31 3.77
C SER A 343 2.02 -2.36 2.26
N TRP A 344 2.81 -1.61 1.48
CA TRP A 344 2.89 -1.77 0.03
C TRP A 344 3.27 -3.20 -0.37
N LEU A 345 3.93 -3.93 0.54
CA LEU A 345 4.26 -5.35 0.38
C LEU A 345 3.03 -6.25 0.28
N ASP A 346 1.88 -5.80 0.78
CA ASP A 346 0.62 -6.53 0.73
C ASP A 346 0.00 -6.51 -0.68
N ALA A 347 0.46 -5.60 -1.56
CA ALA A 347 0.03 -5.57 -2.96
C ALA A 347 0.54 -6.79 -3.74
N SER A 348 -0.28 -7.32 -4.65
CA SER A 348 0.14 -8.42 -5.54
C SER A 348 1.18 -7.93 -6.54
N VAL A 349 2.17 -8.80 -6.82
CA VAL A 349 3.13 -8.60 -7.91
C VAL A 349 2.54 -9.24 -9.17
N THR A 350 2.58 -8.51 -10.29
CA THR A 350 2.17 -9.05 -11.58
C THR A 350 3.08 -10.21 -12.00
N GLY A 351 2.46 -11.31 -12.43
CA GLY A 351 3.19 -12.53 -12.77
C GLY A 351 3.43 -13.46 -11.58
N ALA A 352 3.02 -13.09 -10.35
CA ALA A 352 2.74 -14.07 -9.33
C ALA A 352 1.55 -14.91 -9.85
N LEU A 353 1.77 -16.20 -10.02
CA LEU A 353 0.69 -17.12 -10.39
C LEU A 353 -0.49 -16.86 -9.47
N SER A 354 -1.70 -16.73 -10.03
CA SER A 354 -2.93 -16.82 -9.25
C SER A 354 -2.86 -18.07 -8.39
N ASP A 355 -3.42 -18.01 -7.18
CA ASP A 355 -3.52 -19.21 -6.35
C ASP A 355 -4.04 -20.36 -7.21
N PRO A 356 -3.38 -21.55 -7.21
CA PRO A 356 -3.84 -22.67 -7.98
C PRO A 356 -5.29 -22.93 -7.62
N MET A 357 -6.15 -23.19 -8.62
CA MET A 357 -7.51 -23.59 -8.35
C MET A 357 -7.50 -24.89 -7.56
N PRO A 358 -8.45 -25.12 -6.65
CA PRO A 358 -8.56 -26.40 -5.93
C PRO A 358 -8.66 -27.63 -6.87
N SER A 359 -9.04 -27.40 -8.12
CA SER A 359 -9.11 -28.41 -9.18
C SER A 359 -7.82 -28.63 -9.96
N ASP A 360 -6.81 -27.74 -9.78
CA ASP A 360 -5.53 -27.88 -10.47
C ASP A 360 -4.71 -28.94 -9.73
N PRO A 361 -4.34 -30.05 -10.37
CA PRO A 361 -3.43 -31.02 -9.76
C PRO A 361 -2.07 -30.36 -9.49
N ASP A 362 -1.47 -30.61 -8.34
CA ASP A 362 -0.19 -30.07 -7.89
C ASP A 362 0.96 -30.25 -8.90
N TRP A 363 0.74 -31.04 -9.97
CA TRP A 363 1.75 -31.44 -10.94
C TRP A 363 1.35 -31.19 -12.42
N ALA A 364 0.31 -30.41 -12.69
CA ALA A 364 -0.24 -30.23 -14.04
C ALA A 364 0.84 -30.08 -15.15
N GLY A 365 1.35 -31.19 -15.63
CA GLY A 365 2.18 -31.33 -16.83
C GLY A 365 3.60 -30.80 -16.75
N ARG A 366 4.18 -30.54 -15.56
CA ARG A 366 5.55 -30.03 -15.39
C ARG A 366 6.40 -30.96 -14.53
N THR A 367 7.73 -30.94 -14.77
CA THR A 367 8.70 -31.67 -13.93
C THR A 367 8.74 -31.03 -12.53
N VAL A 368 8.46 -31.84 -11.50
CA VAL A 368 8.57 -31.42 -10.10
C VAL A 368 9.89 -31.91 -9.54
N PHE A 369 10.71 -31.00 -9.02
CA PHE A 369 11.93 -31.30 -8.28
C PHE A 369 11.65 -31.14 -6.78
N THR A 370 11.90 -32.18 -6.01
CA THR A 370 11.68 -32.15 -4.55
C THR A 370 13.03 -32.38 -3.84
N ASP A 371 13.38 -31.48 -2.91
CA ASP A 371 14.47 -31.66 -1.94
C ASP A 371 13.85 -31.76 -0.54
N SER A 372 13.94 -32.93 0.08
CA SER A 372 13.40 -33.17 1.42
C SER A 372 14.54 -33.52 2.38
N ARG A 373 14.64 -32.77 3.47
CA ARG A 373 15.68 -32.96 4.50
C ARG A 373 15.08 -33.01 5.88
N THR A 374 15.48 -34.00 6.66
CA THR A 374 15.01 -34.19 8.04
C THR A 374 16.17 -34.07 9.03
N ARG A 375 15.92 -33.42 10.15
CA ARG A 375 16.84 -33.31 11.28
C ARG A 375 16.07 -33.56 12.58
N ALA A 376 16.63 -34.42 13.44
CA ALA A 376 16.12 -34.61 14.78
C ALA A 376 16.71 -33.54 15.72
N THR A 377 15.91 -33.09 16.66
CA THR A 377 16.30 -32.14 17.70
C THR A 377 15.60 -32.49 19.02
N SER A 378 16.23 -32.17 20.14
CA SER A 378 15.63 -32.24 21.45
C SER A 378 14.85 -30.99 21.88
N ALA A 379 14.86 -29.96 21.01
CA ALA A 379 14.13 -28.72 21.26
C ALA A 379 12.61 -28.94 21.13
N THR A 380 11.83 -28.20 21.90
CA THR A 380 10.37 -28.24 21.81
C THR A 380 9.89 -27.63 20.47
N PRO A 381 8.71 -28.03 19.93
CA PRO A 381 8.13 -27.45 18.74
C PRO A 381 8.05 -25.91 18.82
N ALA A 382 7.67 -25.36 19.98
CA ALA A 382 7.61 -23.91 20.20
C ALA A 382 8.99 -23.24 20.08
N ALA A 383 10.06 -23.88 20.56
CA ALA A 383 11.42 -23.35 20.43
C ALA A 383 11.90 -23.36 18.98
N VAL A 384 11.63 -24.45 18.26
CA VAL A 384 11.93 -24.55 16.82
C VAL A 384 11.13 -23.53 16.02
N TRP A 385 9.82 -23.40 16.32
CA TRP A 385 8.97 -22.43 15.65
C TRP A 385 9.45 -20.99 15.83
N ARG A 386 9.90 -20.63 17.02
CA ARG A 386 10.47 -19.30 17.30
C ARG A 386 11.63 -18.97 16.37
N VAL A 387 12.49 -19.93 16.09
CA VAL A 387 13.64 -19.76 15.16
C VAL A 387 13.15 -19.68 13.72
N ILE A 388 12.32 -20.63 13.28
CA ILE A 388 11.81 -20.69 11.91
C ILE A 388 10.96 -19.44 11.61
N SER A 389 10.15 -19.00 12.55
CA SER A 389 9.32 -17.83 12.39
C SER A 389 10.08 -16.50 12.32
N GLN A 390 11.39 -16.48 12.56
CA GLN A 390 12.24 -15.29 12.49
C GLN A 390 13.13 -15.22 11.24
N VAL A 391 13.04 -16.15 10.31
CA VAL A 391 13.86 -16.15 9.08
C VAL A 391 13.60 -14.90 8.23
N GLY A 392 14.62 -14.48 7.50
CA GLY A 392 14.59 -13.36 6.55
C GLY A 392 14.80 -11.98 7.16
N GLY A 393 14.83 -10.97 6.33
CA GLY A 393 15.11 -9.59 6.73
C GLY A 393 16.48 -9.44 7.39
N ALA A 394 16.55 -8.69 8.50
CA ALA A 394 17.79 -8.46 9.22
C ALA A 394 18.37 -9.74 9.89
N THR A 395 17.51 -10.72 10.23
CA THR A 395 17.96 -12.01 10.79
C THR A 395 18.63 -12.89 9.75
N GLY A 396 18.31 -12.69 8.46
CA GLY A 396 18.83 -13.51 7.36
C GLY A 396 18.28 -14.95 7.36
N TRP A 397 18.96 -15.85 6.64
CA TRP A 397 18.54 -17.24 6.41
C TRP A 397 19.34 -18.26 7.21
N TYR A 398 20.00 -17.83 8.29
CA TYR A 398 20.87 -18.61 9.17
C TYR A 398 22.03 -19.35 8.50
N SER A 399 21.94 -19.61 7.19
CA SER A 399 23.00 -20.27 6.41
C SER A 399 23.16 -19.60 5.06
N ALA A 400 24.39 -19.66 4.51
CA ALA A 400 24.70 -19.20 3.16
C ALA A 400 24.30 -17.74 2.85
N SER A 401 24.35 -16.84 3.83
CA SER A 401 23.90 -15.43 3.71
C SER A 401 24.54 -14.70 2.52
N VAL A 402 25.81 -15.00 2.21
CA VAL A 402 26.51 -14.43 1.03
C VAL A 402 25.87 -14.90 -0.27
N LEU A 403 25.50 -16.19 -0.37
CA LEU A 403 24.85 -16.74 -1.57
C LEU A 403 23.46 -16.12 -1.76
N TRP A 404 22.69 -15.96 -0.69
CA TRP A 404 21.39 -15.30 -0.73
C TRP A 404 21.51 -13.83 -1.12
N ALA A 405 22.50 -13.11 -0.59
CA ALA A 405 22.76 -11.71 -0.97
C ALA A 405 23.16 -11.58 -2.44
N THR A 406 24.07 -12.47 -2.93
CA THR A 406 24.50 -12.50 -4.33
C THR A 406 23.32 -12.82 -5.26
N ARG A 407 22.51 -13.81 -4.93
CA ARG A 407 21.31 -14.15 -5.70
C ARG A 407 20.31 -13.00 -5.73
N GLY A 408 20.09 -12.35 -4.59
CA GLY A 408 19.24 -11.18 -4.52
C GLY A 408 19.73 -10.02 -5.38
N LEU A 409 21.04 -9.82 -5.46
CA LEU A 409 21.66 -8.83 -6.35
C LEU A 409 21.45 -9.19 -7.82
N ILE A 410 21.70 -10.45 -8.21
CA ILE A 410 21.50 -10.93 -9.60
C ILE A 410 20.01 -10.76 -9.99
N ASP A 411 19.08 -11.16 -9.12
CA ASP A 411 17.66 -11.02 -9.39
C ASP A 411 17.25 -9.55 -9.60
N ARG A 412 17.80 -8.62 -8.81
CA ARG A 412 17.61 -7.17 -9.00
C ARG A 412 18.16 -6.67 -10.33
N LEU A 413 19.34 -7.09 -10.71
CA LEU A 413 19.94 -6.72 -11.99
C LEU A 413 19.09 -7.24 -13.16
N ALA A 414 18.48 -8.40 -13.02
CA ALA A 414 17.53 -8.98 -13.97
C ALA A 414 16.13 -8.34 -13.93
N GLY A 415 15.91 -7.33 -13.08
CA GLY A 415 14.61 -6.64 -12.92
C GLY A 415 13.61 -7.39 -12.04
N GLY A 416 14.06 -8.34 -11.24
CA GLY A 416 13.29 -9.01 -10.20
C GLY A 416 13.26 -8.23 -8.88
N ILE A 417 12.69 -8.84 -7.84
CA ILE A 417 12.43 -8.22 -6.54
C ILE A 417 13.70 -8.18 -5.69
N GLY A 418 14.60 -9.14 -5.85
CA GLY A 418 15.76 -9.33 -4.99
C GLY A 418 15.39 -9.61 -3.53
N SER A 419 16.40 -9.73 -2.67
CA SER A 419 16.22 -9.86 -1.21
C SER A 419 15.90 -8.55 -0.49
N ALA A 420 15.49 -7.51 -1.23
CA ALA A 420 15.35 -6.16 -0.68
C ALA A 420 14.05 -5.89 0.08
N ARG A 421 13.03 -6.75 -0.05
CA ARG A 421 11.76 -6.53 0.65
C ARG A 421 11.91 -6.60 2.16
N GLY A 422 12.92 -7.34 2.66
CA GLY A 422 13.06 -7.56 4.08
C GLY A 422 11.83 -8.27 4.64
N ARG A 423 11.43 -7.84 5.82
CA ARG A 423 10.32 -8.42 6.54
C ARG A 423 9.48 -7.30 7.20
N ARG A 424 8.15 -7.44 7.19
CA ARG A 424 7.25 -6.44 7.76
C ARG A 424 7.39 -6.33 9.29
N THR A 425 7.47 -7.48 9.96
CA THR A 425 7.49 -7.60 11.43
C THR A 425 8.19 -8.89 11.86
N TYR A 426 8.86 -8.87 13.02
CA TYR A 426 9.46 -10.06 13.63
C TYR A 426 8.56 -10.71 14.68
N ALA A 427 7.48 -10.02 15.12
CA ALA A 427 6.59 -10.51 16.16
C ALA A 427 5.67 -11.63 15.66
N ARG A 428 5.19 -11.55 14.43
CA ARG A 428 4.25 -12.54 13.86
C ARG A 428 4.46 -12.69 12.36
N ILE A 429 4.29 -13.92 11.86
CA ILE A 429 4.15 -14.24 10.44
C ILE A 429 2.67 -14.41 10.13
N ARG A 430 2.22 -13.88 9.00
CA ARG A 430 0.86 -14.04 8.48
C ARG A 430 0.91 -14.53 7.04
N VAL A 431 -0.13 -15.24 6.63
CA VAL A 431 -0.33 -15.57 5.20
C VAL A 431 -0.38 -14.27 4.41
N GLY A 432 0.34 -14.22 3.30
CA GLY A 432 0.48 -13.03 2.46
C GLY A 432 1.67 -12.12 2.82
N ASP A 433 2.36 -12.31 3.94
CA ASP A 433 3.58 -11.56 4.26
C ASP A 433 4.69 -11.85 3.25
N ALA A 434 5.49 -10.82 2.96
CA ALA A 434 6.73 -10.98 2.20
C ALA A 434 7.90 -11.21 3.17
N ILE A 435 8.71 -12.21 2.87
CA ILE A 435 9.97 -12.50 3.55
C ILE A 435 11.06 -12.53 2.47
N ASP A 436 11.78 -11.45 2.30
CA ASP A 436 12.76 -11.26 1.22
C ASP A 436 12.16 -11.56 -0.17
N VAL A 437 12.55 -12.65 -0.81
CA VAL A 437 12.07 -13.09 -2.13
C VAL A 437 10.88 -14.03 -2.05
N TRP A 438 10.39 -14.32 -0.86
CA TRP A 438 9.35 -15.30 -0.61
C TRP A 438 8.04 -14.66 -0.18
N ARG A 439 6.93 -15.32 -0.54
CA ARG A 439 5.59 -15.01 -0.05
C ARG A 439 5.13 -16.12 0.88
N VAL A 440 4.65 -15.76 2.05
CA VAL A 440 4.05 -16.72 3.00
C VAL A 440 2.70 -17.19 2.45
N GLU A 441 2.56 -18.49 2.21
CA GLU A 441 1.31 -19.11 1.75
C GLU A 441 0.56 -19.81 2.87
N VAL A 442 1.27 -20.53 3.73
CA VAL A 442 0.65 -21.27 4.84
C VAL A 442 1.44 -21.00 6.12
N VAL A 443 0.73 -20.76 7.20
CA VAL A 443 1.25 -20.65 8.55
C VAL A 443 0.40 -21.51 9.46
N GLU A 444 0.97 -22.61 9.95
CA GLU A 444 0.44 -23.44 11.04
C GLU A 444 1.46 -23.37 12.16
N PRO A 445 1.23 -22.58 13.23
CA PRO A 445 2.21 -22.42 14.31
C PRO A 445 2.70 -23.76 14.82
N GLU A 446 4.01 -23.87 15.06
CA GLU A 446 4.72 -25.05 15.53
C GLU A 446 4.69 -26.27 14.60
N ARG A 447 4.10 -26.17 13.43
CA ARG A 447 3.89 -27.28 12.50
C ARG A 447 4.38 -27.02 11.08
N LEU A 448 3.93 -25.93 10.44
CA LEU A 448 4.19 -25.67 9.03
C LEU A 448 4.36 -24.19 8.73
N LEU A 449 5.41 -23.87 8.01
CA LEU A 449 5.56 -22.59 7.30
C LEU A 449 5.85 -22.91 5.82
N ARG A 450 4.92 -22.55 4.92
CA ARG A 450 5.13 -22.71 3.49
C ARG A 450 5.33 -21.35 2.83
N LEU A 451 6.41 -21.24 2.10
CA LEU A 451 6.82 -20.04 1.42
C LEU A 451 6.84 -20.29 -0.10
N ARG A 452 6.29 -19.39 -0.90
CA ARG A 452 6.35 -19.40 -2.36
C ARG A 452 7.33 -18.35 -2.86
N ALA A 453 8.19 -18.74 -3.80
CA ALA A 453 9.14 -17.82 -4.40
C ALA A 453 8.43 -16.77 -5.30
N GLU A 454 8.80 -15.50 -5.12
CA GLU A 454 8.41 -14.39 -5.99
C GLU A 454 9.60 -13.85 -6.80
N MET A 455 10.75 -14.50 -6.70
CA MET A 455 11.90 -14.23 -7.55
C MET A 455 11.67 -14.80 -8.97
N ARG A 456 12.40 -14.29 -9.96
CA ARG A 456 12.37 -14.82 -11.32
C ARG A 456 13.05 -16.19 -11.36
N VAL A 457 12.24 -17.23 -11.42
CA VAL A 457 12.68 -18.62 -11.62
C VAL A 457 11.88 -19.25 -12.76
N PRO A 458 12.44 -20.19 -13.52
CA PRO A 458 11.67 -20.98 -14.48
C PRO A 458 10.72 -21.91 -13.70
N GLY A 459 9.44 -21.59 -13.68
CA GLY A 459 8.43 -22.34 -12.91
C GLY A 459 8.11 -21.71 -11.55
N THR A 460 7.51 -22.51 -10.67
CA THR A 460 7.15 -22.10 -9.30
C THR A 460 8.00 -22.88 -8.30
N ALA A 461 8.50 -22.22 -7.26
CA ALA A 461 9.27 -22.84 -6.19
C ALA A 461 8.63 -22.56 -4.83
N TRP A 462 8.61 -23.59 -3.98
CA TRP A 462 8.17 -23.51 -2.61
C TRP A 462 9.27 -23.94 -1.65
N LEU A 463 9.24 -23.37 -0.45
CA LEU A 463 10.06 -23.74 0.69
C LEU A 463 9.13 -23.99 1.89
#